data_a744e2688da20ae1300fae7cb687db3b
#
_entry.id   a744e2688da20ae1300fae7cb687db3b
#
_cell.length_a   1.000
_cell.length_b   1.000
_cell.length_c   1.000
_cell.angle_alpha   90.00
_cell.angle_beta   90.00
_cell.angle_gamma   90.00
#
_symmetry.space_group_name_H-M   'P 1'
#
loop_
_entity.id
_entity.type
_entity.pdbx_description
1 polymer ?
#
loop_
_entity_poly.entity_id
_entity_poly.type
_entity_poly.pdbx_seq_one_letter_code
_entity_poly.pdbx_strand_id
1 'polypeptide(L)'
;MAGADATVKQTDFDERVDVLPVSDPNFFSMSQRISLAQQELQLVQSNPEIHNIKEAYRRMYEALGTENVEQLFMPDPPPPSPVDPVMENANALAGVPLVAFPDQDHQTHIEVHLTFLDNDFVKSNPVAVQALVSHILQHVSLMAQNEAQEMAMQDPEMMQQLQQC
;
A
#
# COMPACT_ATOMS: atom_id res chain seq x y z
N MET A 1 54.67 21.30 -34.26
CA MET A 1 54.76 20.17 -33.30
C MET A 1 54.14 18.98 -33.99
N ALA A 2 54.97 18.01 -34.40
CA ALA A 2 54.54 16.82 -35.13
C ALA A 2 53.84 15.90 -34.17
N GLY A 3 52.60 15.54 -34.48
CA GLY A 3 51.89 14.46 -33.80
C GLY A 3 52.59 13.13 -34.07
N ALA A 4 53.05 12.49 -33.03
CA ALA A 4 53.58 11.13 -33.16
C ALA A 4 52.42 10.19 -33.53
N ASP A 5 52.51 9.58 -34.68
CA ASP A 5 51.67 8.45 -35.10
C ASP A 5 51.91 7.31 -34.11
N ALA A 6 50.95 7.09 -33.24
CA ALA A 6 50.97 5.97 -32.28
C ALA A 6 50.55 4.68 -33.02
N THR A 7 51.48 4.13 -33.83
CA THR A 7 51.32 2.80 -34.39
C THR A 7 51.63 1.77 -33.31
N VAL A 8 50.57 1.09 -32.83
CA VAL A 8 50.73 -0.04 -31.92
C VAL A 8 51.36 -1.19 -32.68
N LYS A 9 52.54 -1.60 -32.24
CA LYS A 9 53.28 -2.73 -32.85
C LYS A 9 52.99 -4.01 -32.07
N GLN A 10 53.06 -5.16 -32.76
CA GLN A 10 52.87 -6.47 -32.14
C GLN A 10 53.85 -6.75 -30.97
N THR A 11 55.00 -6.03 -30.95
CA THR A 11 56.01 -6.09 -29.89
C THR A 11 55.61 -5.28 -28.63
N ASP A 12 54.56 -4.50 -28.70
CA ASP A 12 54.05 -3.75 -27.55
C ASP A 12 53.18 -4.64 -26.64
N PHE A 13 52.82 -5.83 -27.16
CA PHE A 13 52.19 -6.90 -26.41
C PHE A 13 53.29 -7.88 -25.94
N ASP A 14 54.08 -7.45 -24.98
CA ASP A 14 55.00 -8.39 -24.32
C ASP A 14 54.16 -9.29 -23.38
N GLU A 15 54.40 -10.59 -23.40
CA GLU A 15 53.67 -11.66 -22.70
C GLU A 15 53.59 -11.47 -21.17
N ARG A 16 53.80 -10.25 -20.64
CA ARG A 16 53.78 -9.91 -19.21
C ARG A 16 52.43 -9.44 -18.71
N VAL A 17 51.46 -9.24 -19.57
CA VAL A 17 50.10 -8.86 -19.17
C VAL A 17 49.16 -9.95 -19.65
N ASP A 18 48.81 -10.81 -18.68
CA ASP A 18 47.75 -11.81 -18.88
C ASP A 18 46.41 -11.10 -18.71
N VAL A 19 45.78 -10.74 -19.82
CA VAL A 19 44.45 -10.18 -19.83
C VAL A 19 43.47 -11.33 -19.67
N LEU A 20 43.17 -11.68 -18.43
CA LEU A 20 42.05 -12.55 -18.12
C LEU A 20 40.75 -11.74 -18.33
N PRO A 21 39.90 -12.10 -19.31
CA PRO A 21 38.58 -11.50 -19.42
C PRO A 21 37.77 -12.00 -18.24
N VAL A 22 37.65 -11.17 -17.18
CA VAL A 22 36.74 -11.40 -16.10
C VAL A 22 35.37 -10.98 -16.60
N SER A 23 34.66 -11.90 -17.25
CA SER A 23 33.24 -11.73 -17.47
C SER A 23 32.56 -12.04 -16.15
N ASP A 24 32.03 -11.00 -15.47
CA ASP A 24 31.11 -11.21 -14.36
C ASP A 24 29.91 -11.99 -14.90
N PRO A 25 29.65 -13.23 -14.45
CA PRO A 25 28.52 -14.02 -14.89
C PRO A 25 27.17 -13.37 -14.54
N ASN A 26 27.17 -12.35 -13.63
CA ASN A 26 26.00 -11.59 -13.24
C ASN A 26 25.82 -10.28 -14.04
N PHE A 27 26.68 -10.04 -15.07
CA PHE A 27 26.54 -8.86 -15.90
C PHE A 27 25.38 -9.01 -16.87
N PHE A 28 24.19 -8.67 -16.41
CA PHE A 28 23.03 -8.56 -17.30
C PHE A 28 23.14 -7.30 -18.16
N SER A 29 22.90 -7.44 -19.46
CA SER A 29 22.75 -6.29 -20.34
C SER A 29 21.53 -5.46 -19.89
N MET A 30 21.49 -4.17 -20.23
CA MET A 30 20.36 -3.31 -19.92
C MET A 30 19.04 -3.88 -20.44
N SER A 31 19.05 -4.45 -21.67
CA SER A 31 17.87 -5.09 -22.25
C SER A 31 17.38 -6.32 -21.46
N GLN A 32 18.31 -7.11 -20.92
CA GLN A 32 17.94 -8.25 -20.06
C GLN A 32 17.32 -7.78 -18.75
N ARG A 33 17.87 -6.74 -18.10
CA ARG A 33 17.29 -6.16 -16.88
C ARG A 33 15.87 -5.63 -17.11
N ILE A 34 15.66 -4.92 -18.22
CA ILE A 34 14.33 -4.42 -18.61
C ILE A 34 13.37 -5.59 -18.83
N SER A 35 13.80 -6.63 -19.56
CA SER A 35 12.96 -7.81 -19.83
C SER A 35 12.55 -8.53 -18.54
N LEU A 36 13.47 -8.70 -17.59
CA LEU A 36 13.17 -9.31 -16.29
C LEU A 36 12.21 -8.46 -15.46
N ALA A 37 12.43 -7.14 -15.40
CA ALA A 37 11.56 -6.23 -14.69
C ALA A 37 10.14 -6.16 -15.30
N GLN A 38 10.01 -6.28 -16.61
CA GLN A 38 8.71 -6.38 -17.29
C GLN A 38 7.99 -7.67 -16.92
N GLN A 39 8.69 -8.79 -16.89
CA GLN A 39 8.09 -10.08 -16.48
C GLN A 39 7.67 -10.05 -15.02
N GLU A 40 8.49 -9.47 -14.12
CA GLU A 40 8.15 -9.27 -12.72
C GLU A 40 6.90 -8.41 -12.58
N LEU A 41 6.81 -7.29 -13.30
CA LEU A 41 5.65 -6.40 -13.27
C LEU A 41 4.38 -7.11 -13.75
N GLN A 42 4.44 -7.91 -14.83
CA GLN A 42 3.30 -8.69 -15.31
C GLN A 42 2.86 -9.72 -14.28
N LEU A 43 3.79 -10.39 -13.61
CA LEU A 43 3.49 -11.35 -12.55
C LEU A 43 2.79 -10.69 -11.36
N VAL A 44 3.28 -9.53 -10.94
CA VAL A 44 2.70 -8.73 -9.85
C VAL A 44 1.29 -8.25 -10.20
N GLN A 45 1.07 -7.80 -11.44
CA GLN A 45 -0.24 -7.36 -11.91
C GLN A 45 -1.27 -8.49 -12.00
N SER A 46 -0.83 -9.73 -12.19
CA SER A 46 -1.73 -10.89 -12.25
C SER A 46 -2.37 -11.22 -10.90
N ASN A 47 -1.72 -10.87 -9.80
CA ASN A 47 -2.25 -11.06 -8.44
C ASN A 47 -1.78 -9.93 -7.49
N PRO A 48 -2.41 -8.75 -7.57
CA PRO A 48 -2.01 -7.57 -6.83
C PRO A 48 -2.20 -7.69 -5.30
N GLU A 49 -3.04 -8.62 -4.85
CA GLU A 49 -3.35 -8.78 -3.43
C GLU A 49 -2.16 -9.31 -2.60
N ILE A 50 -1.28 -10.10 -3.22
CA ILE A 50 -0.13 -10.69 -2.55
C ILE A 50 1.19 -9.98 -2.84
N HIS A 51 1.19 -8.98 -3.75
CA HIS A 51 2.39 -8.31 -4.20
C HIS A 51 2.36 -6.81 -3.95
N ASN A 52 3.54 -6.23 -3.71
CA ASN A 52 3.71 -4.78 -3.68
C ASN A 52 3.88 -4.24 -5.11
N ILE A 53 2.79 -3.77 -5.71
CA ILE A 53 2.79 -3.25 -7.08
C ILE A 53 3.66 -1.98 -7.24
N LYS A 54 3.71 -1.11 -6.22
CA LYS A 54 4.54 0.10 -6.20
C LYS A 54 6.02 -0.23 -6.31
N GLU A 55 6.46 -1.28 -5.60
CA GLU A 55 7.83 -1.77 -5.67
C GLU A 55 8.19 -2.37 -7.03
N ALA A 56 7.27 -3.10 -7.66
CA ALA A 56 7.48 -3.65 -9.01
C ALA A 56 7.64 -2.53 -10.07
N TYR A 57 6.84 -1.47 -9.97
CA TYR A 57 7.02 -0.28 -10.81
C TYR A 57 8.36 0.43 -10.54
N ARG A 58 8.78 0.55 -9.28
CA ARG A 58 10.10 1.11 -8.93
C ARG A 58 11.22 0.37 -9.64
N ARG A 59 11.26 -0.95 -9.53
CA ARG A 59 12.26 -1.79 -10.19
C ARG A 59 12.24 -1.66 -11.71
N MET A 60 11.04 -1.51 -12.28
CA MET A 60 10.90 -1.28 -13.72
C MET A 60 11.52 0.06 -14.13
N TYR A 61 11.26 1.15 -13.41
CA TYR A 61 11.86 2.45 -13.69
C TYR A 61 13.37 2.44 -13.48
N GLU A 62 13.88 1.78 -12.45
CA GLU A 62 15.31 1.59 -12.22
C GLU A 62 15.98 0.79 -13.36
N ALA A 63 15.34 -0.27 -13.85
CA ALA A 63 15.82 -1.04 -14.98
C ALA A 63 15.88 -0.20 -16.28
N LEU A 64 14.96 0.74 -16.45
CA LEU A 64 14.94 1.72 -17.55
C LEU A 64 16.01 2.82 -17.39
N GLY A 65 16.68 2.91 -16.22
CA GLY A 65 17.67 3.95 -15.93
C GLY A 65 17.04 5.31 -15.60
N THR A 66 15.78 5.31 -15.16
CA THR A 66 15.09 6.54 -14.75
C THR A 66 15.70 7.09 -13.47
N GLU A 67 16.09 8.36 -13.47
CA GLU A 67 16.56 9.05 -12.28
C GLU A 67 15.39 9.56 -11.43
N ASN A 68 15.59 9.67 -10.11
CA ASN A 68 14.60 10.22 -9.17
C ASN A 68 13.23 9.52 -9.22
N VAL A 69 13.24 8.20 -9.29
CA VAL A 69 12.02 7.37 -9.41
C VAL A 69 10.96 7.71 -8.36
N GLU A 70 11.36 8.10 -7.15
CA GLU A 70 10.44 8.49 -6.08
C GLU A 70 9.52 9.66 -6.44
N GLN A 71 9.96 10.56 -7.32
CA GLN A 71 9.14 11.69 -7.77
C GLN A 71 8.02 11.28 -8.74
N LEU A 72 8.09 10.08 -9.31
CA LEU A 72 7.05 9.55 -10.18
C LEU A 72 5.88 8.95 -9.38
N PHE A 73 6.09 8.64 -8.11
CA PHE A 73 5.05 8.10 -7.26
C PHE A 73 4.31 9.20 -6.54
N MET A 74 2.99 9.08 -6.50
CA MET A 74 2.20 9.90 -5.60
C MET A 74 2.54 9.54 -4.14
N PRO A 75 2.59 10.52 -3.24
CA PRO A 75 2.75 10.23 -1.82
C PRO A 75 1.63 9.29 -1.36
N ASP A 76 1.97 8.38 -0.47
CA ASP A 76 0.95 7.51 0.12
C ASP A 76 -0.10 8.38 0.83
N PRO A 77 -1.39 8.05 0.73
CA PRO A 77 -2.41 8.79 1.45
C PRO A 77 -2.09 8.74 2.96
N PRO A 78 -2.38 9.82 3.69
CA PRO A 78 -2.21 9.81 5.14
C PRO A 78 -3.01 8.64 5.74
N PRO A 79 -2.53 8.04 6.83
CA PRO A 79 -3.29 7.01 7.52
C PRO A 79 -4.67 7.57 7.89
N PRO A 80 -5.72 6.74 7.82
CA PRO A 80 -7.05 7.16 8.24
C PRO A 80 -7.01 7.62 9.70
N SER A 81 -7.75 8.67 10.01
CA SER A 81 -7.86 9.25 11.35
C SER A 81 -9.33 9.41 11.71
N PRO A 82 -9.68 9.44 13.03
CA PRO A 82 -11.05 9.67 13.48
C PRO A 82 -11.63 10.95 12.85
N VAL A 83 -12.85 10.86 12.38
CA VAL A 83 -13.58 11.96 11.72
C VAL A 83 -14.91 12.16 12.46
N ASP A 84 -15.43 13.37 12.42
CA ASP A 84 -16.76 13.69 12.92
C ASP A 84 -17.86 12.98 12.12
N PRO A 85 -18.93 12.46 12.75
CA PRO A 85 -19.95 11.67 12.04
C PRO A 85 -20.70 12.43 10.94
N VAL A 86 -20.80 13.75 11.03
CA VAL A 86 -21.40 14.56 9.97
C VAL A 86 -20.49 14.61 8.75
N MET A 87 -19.19 14.73 8.94
CA MET A 87 -18.21 14.68 7.87
C MET A 87 -18.12 13.28 7.26
N GLU A 88 -18.28 12.22 8.05
CA GLU A 88 -18.35 10.84 7.55
C GLU A 88 -19.57 10.63 6.65
N ASN A 89 -20.71 11.22 6.98
CA ASN A 89 -21.89 11.23 6.11
C ASN A 89 -21.60 11.88 4.74
N ALA A 90 -20.90 13.00 4.72
CA ALA A 90 -20.49 13.65 3.48
C ALA A 90 -19.49 12.80 2.69
N ASN A 91 -18.54 12.16 3.39
CA ASN A 91 -17.57 11.23 2.81
C ASN A 91 -18.26 10.01 2.18
N ALA A 92 -19.29 9.45 2.81
CA ALA A 92 -20.08 8.36 2.26
C ALA A 92 -20.73 8.73 0.92
N LEU A 93 -21.30 9.95 0.80
CA LEU A 93 -21.86 10.45 -0.45
C LEU A 93 -20.80 10.65 -1.53
N ALA A 94 -19.60 11.04 -1.14
CA ALA A 94 -18.44 11.21 -2.04
C ALA A 94 -17.77 9.89 -2.42
N GLY A 95 -18.19 8.75 -1.86
CA GLY A 95 -17.58 7.44 -2.10
C GLY A 95 -16.23 7.25 -1.39
N VAL A 96 -15.92 8.07 -0.38
CA VAL A 96 -14.71 7.95 0.44
C VAL A 96 -14.93 6.82 1.46
N PRO A 97 -13.96 5.88 1.59
CA PRO A 97 -14.06 4.82 2.59
C PRO A 97 -14.19 5.36 4.01
N LEU A 98 -15.07 4.76 4.80
CA LEU A 98 -15.29 5.08 6.21
C LEU A 98 -14.61 4.03 7.09
N VAL A 99 -14.02 4.48 8.20
CA VAL A 99 -13.34 3.62 9.18
C VAL A 99 -13.71 4.07 10.57
N ALA A 100 -14.24 3.17 11.39
CA ALA A 100 -14.51 3.43 12.80
C ALA A 100 -13.25 3.19 13.65
N PHE A 101 -13.02 4.02 14.65
CA PHE A 101 -11.88 3.96 15.56
C PHE A 101 -12.33 3.68 17.00
N PRO A 102 -11.55 2.92 17.80
CA PRO A 102 -11.94 2.51 19.14
C PRO A 102 -12.28 3.65 20.11
N ASP A 103 -11.63 4.81 19.91
CA ASP A 103 -11.76 5.97 20.82
C ASP A 103 -12.89 6.92 20.44
N GLN A 104 -13.71 6.59 19.44
CA GLN A 104 -14.85 7.41 19.02
C GLN A 104 -16.07 7.18 19.93
N ASP A 105 -16.94 8.18 20.03
CA ASP A 105 -18.28 8.04 20.63
C ASP A 105 -19.17 7.25 19.67
N HIS A 106 -19.15 5.93 19.81
CA HIS A 106 -19.86 5.02 18.93
C HIS A 106 -21.37 5.24 18.93
N GLN A 107 -21.94 5.54 20.09
CA GLN A 107 -23.38 5.78 20.20
C GLN A 107 -23.80 7.02 19.38
N THR A 108 -23.09 8.13 19.56
CA THR A 108 -23.36 9.36 18.78
C THR A 108 -23.19 9.14 17.30
N HIS A 109 -22.14 8.41 16.85
CA HIS A 109 -21.93 8.10 15.43
C HIS A 109 -23.11 7.29 14.87
N ILE A 110 -23.52 6.22 15.56
CA ILE A 110 -24.65 5.38 15.15
C ILE A 110 -25.93 6.22 14.99
N GLU A 111 -26.26 7.06 15.96
CA GLU A 111 -27.46 7.90 15.94
C GLU A 111 -27.45 8.89 14.77
N VAL A 112 -26.32 9.57 14.52
CA VAL A 112 -26.16 10.53 13.43
C VAL A 112 -26.27 9.83 12.07
N HIS A 113 -25.61 8.67 11.91
CA HIS A 113 -25.67 7.92 10.66
C HIS A 113 -27.06 7.34 10.37
N LEU A 114 -27.75 6.81 11.39
CA LEU A 114 -29.12 6.32 11.23
C LEU A 114 -30.08 7.45 10.83
N THR A 115 -29.94 8.62 11.48
CA THR A 115 -30.74 9.80 11.13
C THR A 115 -30.47 10.25 9.68
N PHE A 116 -29.22 10.20 9.25
CA PHE A 116 -28.84 10.54 7.87
C PHE A 116 -29.38 9.54 6.86
N LEU A 117 -29.35 8.24 7.17
CA LEU A 117 -29.91 7.17 6.32
C LEU A 117 -31.43 7.30 6.13
N ASP A 118 -32.14 7.96 7.07
CA ASP A 118 -33.59 8.17 6.90
C ASP A 118 -33.94 9.20 5.82
N ASN A 119 -32.98 9.97 5.33
CA ASN A 119 -33.18 10.97 4.29
C ASN A 119 -33.39 10.28 2.91
N ASP A 120 -34.44 10.68 2.18
CA ASP A 120 -34.81 10.11 0.87
C ASP A 120 -33.70 10.30 -0.19
N PHE A 121 -32.95 11.41 -0.11
CA PHE A 121 -31.81 11.64 -1.00
C PHE A 121 -30.70 10.59 -0.78
N VAL A 122 -30.42 10.26 0.47
CA VAL A 122 -29.41 9.23 0.81
C VAL A 122 -29.92 7.85 0.40
N LYS A 123 -31.20 7.54 0.66
CA LYS A 123 -31.83 6.26 0.27
C LYS A 123 -31.77 6.02 -1.24
N SER A 124 -31.72 7.09 -2.04
CA SER A 124 -31.60 6.98 -3.50
C SER A 124 -30.18 6.64 -3.99
N ASN A 125 -29.17 6.67 -3.09
CA ASN A 125 -27.77 6.34 -3.39
C ASN A 125 -27.36 5.01 -2.72
N PRO A 126 -27.50 3.87 -3.42
CA PRO A 126 -27.25 2.56 -2.82
C PRO A 126 -25.80 2.37 -2.35
N VAL A 127 -24.83 3.04 -2.98
CA VAL A 127 -23.40 2.97 -2.60
C VAL A 127 -23.19 3.65 -1.26
N ALA A 128 -23.74 4.84 -1.06
CA ALA A 128 -23.67 5.55 0.22
C ALA A 128 -24.39 4.78 1.34
N VAL A 129 -25.58 4.23 1.05
CA VAL A 129 -26.33 3.41 2.00
C VAL A 129 -25.51 2.20 2.44
N GLN A 130 -24.92 1.47 1.50
CA GLN A 130 -24.09 0.30 1.83
C GLN A 130 -22.85 0.69 2.67
N ALA A 131 -22.17 1.78 2.31
CA ALA A 131 -21.01 2.28 3.05
C ALA A 131 -21.38 2.64 4.50
N LEU A 132 -22.48 3.40 4.69
CA LEU A 132 -22.96 3.81 6.01
C LEU A 132 -23.42 2.61 6.86
N VAL A 133 -24.16 1.66 6.28
CA VAL A 133 -24.58 0.45 7.01
C VAL A 133 -23.37 -0.36 7.46
N SER A 134 -22.38 -0.57 6.59
CA SER A 134 -21.15 -1.26 6.95
C SER A 134 -20.37 -0.53 8.06
N HIS A 135 -20.35 0.80 8.01
CA HIS A 135 -19.68 1.63 8.99
C HIS A 135 -20.40 1.62 10.35
N ILE A 136 -21.73 1.71 10.37
CA ILE A 136 -22.53 1.53 11.59
C ILE A 136 -22.24 0.17 12.25
N LEU A 137 -22.13 -0.90 11.47
CA LEU A 137 -21.79 -2.22 12.02
C LEU A 137 -20.39 -2.26 12.63
N GLN A 138 -19.44 -1.50 12.11
CA GLN A 138 -18.12 -1.34 12.75
C GLN A 138 -18.25 -0.66 14.12
N HIS A 139 -19.01 0.43 14.21
CA HIS A 139 -19.27 1.11 15.49
C HIS A 139 -19.98 0.19 16.50
N VAL A 140 -21.00 -0.54 16.08
CA VAL A 140 -21.69 -1.51 16.95
C VAL A 140 -20.73 -2.59 17.45
N SER A 141 -19.86 -3.09 16.58
CA SER A 141 -18.85 -4.09 16.95
C SER A 141 -17.85 -3.55 17.97
N LEU A 142 -17.34 -2.34 17.77
CA LEU A 142 -16.41 -1.70 18.69
C LEU A 142 -17.07 -1.37 20.05
N MET A 143 -18.31 -0.89 20.03
CA MET A 143 -19.09 -0.64 21.24
C MET A 143 -19.28 -1.93 22.06
N ALA A 144 -19.67 -3.02 21.41
CA ALA A 144 -19.81 -4.31 22.07
C ALA A 144 -18.48 -4.85 22.63
N GLN A 145 -17.36 -4.62 21.93
CA GLN A 145 -16.02 -4.98 22.41
C GLN A 145 -15.64 -4.16 23.66
N ASN A 146 -15.90 -2.86 23.65
CA ASN A 146 -15.63 -1.97 24.79
C ASN A 146 -16.47 -2.40 26.02
N GLU A 147 -17.76 -2.67 25.84
CA GLU A 147 -18.62 -3.15 26.92
C GLU A 147 -18.16 -4.51 27.48
N ALA A 148 -17.77 -5.42 26.60
CA ALA A 148 -17.23 -6.73 27.01
C ALA A 148 -15.92 -6.58 27.80
N GLN A 149 -15.04 -5.66 27.40
CA GLN A 149 -13.79 -5.37 28.11
C GLN A 149 -14.06 -4.75 29.48
N GLU A 150 -15.00 -3.81 29.58
CA GLU A 150 -15.39 -3.21 30.85
C GLU A 150 -15.98 -4.24 31.82
N MET A 151 -16.88 -5.11 31.33
CA MET A 151 -17.42 -6.21 32.16
C MET A 151 -16.34 -7.17 32.62
N ALA A 152 -15.40 -7.52 31.74
CA ALA A 152 -14.29 -8.40 32.07
C ALA A 152 -13.33 -7.79 33.11
N MET A 153 -13.13 -6.47 33.08
CA MET A 153 -12.35 -5.77 34.12
C MET A 153 -13.04 -5.74 35.48
N GLN A 154 -14.38 -5.73 35.50
CA GLN A 154 -15.16 -5.74 36.71
C GLN A 154 -15.31 -7.15 37.35
N ASP A 155 -15.23 -8.20 36.56
CA ASP A 155 -15.32 -9.59 37.01
C ASP A 155 -14.20 -10.45 36.40
N PRO A 156 -13.06 -10.59 37.11
CA PRO A 156 -11.91 -11.40 36.65
C PRO A 156 -12.21 -12.90 36.48
N GLU A 157 -13.23 -13.43 37.17
CA GLU A 157 -13.62 -14.84 37.04
C GLU A 157 -14.29 -15.11 35.68
N MET A 158 -15.02 -14.15 35.15
CA MET A 158 -15.63 -14.24 33.83
C MET A 158 -14.59 -14.23 32.72
N MET A 159 -13.48 -13.51 32.89
CA MET A 159 -12.33 -13.51 31.95
C MET A 159 -11.71 -14.89 31.79
N GLN A 160 -11.60 -15.67 32.88
CA GLN A 160 -11.06 -17.03 32.82
C GLN A 160 -11.99 -18.00 32.08
N GLN A 161 -13.30 -17.80 32.12
CA GLN A 161 -14.27 -18.63 31.39
C GLN A 161 -14.27 -18.32 29.90
N LEU A 162 -14.11 -17.06 29.48
CA LEU A 162 -14.05 -16.66 28.06
C LEU A 162 -12.78 -17.16 27.35
N GLN A 163 -11.68 -17.37 28.09
CA GLN A 163 -10.42 -17.90 27.54
C GLN A 163 -10.43 -19.43 27.38
N GLN A 164 -11.43 -20.13 27.91
CA GLN A 164 -11.53 -21.61 27.86
C GLN A 164 -12.51 -22.11 26.78
N CYS A 165 -13.17 -21.19 26.03
CA CYS A 165 -14.01 -21.49 24.88
C CYS A 165 -13.31 -21.19 23.55
#